data_227170429c51de03ffcac104170064bb
#
_entry.id   227170429c51de03ffcac104170064bb
#
_cell.length_a   1.000
_cell.length_b   1.000
_cell.length_c   1.000
_cell.angle_alpha   90.00
_cell.angle_beta   90.00
_cell.angle_gamma   90.00
#
_symmetry.space_group_name_H-M   'P 1'
#
loop_
_entity.id
_entity.type
_entity.pdbx_description
1 polymer ?
#
loop_
_entity_poly.entity_id
_entity_poly.type
_entity_poly.pdbx_seq_one_letter_code
_entity_poly.pdbx_strand_id
1 'polypeptide(L)'
;MLALGINYSQMHDSSACLVRDGELVFAVAEERISRVKHDARFPQNAIRACLEFARVGAEQLDEVCFGWQVAGAAFRHDLKCYATGKMPATYANGLNSTLHFMSMWHQKSGAKRFTQIFGPTKARMRFVEHHLAHALSAYSYSGFDDAAVIVMDGRGAWEATSIWHGRDGRIEHVLTIPFPDSLGYFYSEFTEYLGFQRNSDEWKVMGLAPYGKPGVDLRAFIDAEAAPYKVHARKLVANGAAPFSEMVRLFGPRRIPESEISERHKDVAYAVQEACEIAMMSIVKMAIEKTKSRNVCMAGGVALNS
;
A
#
# COMPACT_ATOMS: atom_id res chain seq x y z
N MET A 1 -28.69 -2.08 -7.31
CA MET A 1 -27.82 -2.65 -6.25
C MET A 1 -27.12 -1.52 -5.53
N LEU A 2 -27.20 -1.50 -4.19
CA LEU A 2 -26.58 -0.46 -3.34
C LEU A 2 -25.47 -1.12 -2.52
N ALA A 3 -24.22 -0.73 -2.77
CA ALA A 3 -23.05 -1.31 -2.12
C ALA A 3 -22.26 -0.25 -1.35
N LEU A 4 -21.89 -0.56 -0.10
CA LEU A 4 -21.01 0.24 0.72
C LEU A 4 -19.61 -0.38 0.74
N GLY A 5 -18.62 0.37 0.26
CA GLY A 5 -17.20 0.03 0.35
C GLY A 5 -16.58 0.62 1.62
N ILE A 6 -15.78 -0.16 2.33
CA ILE A 6 -15.11 0.23 3.57
C ILE A 6 -13.63 -0.12 3.47
N ASN A 7 -12.76 0.89 3.59
CA ASN A 7 -11.36 0.67 3.87
C ASN A 7 -11.13 0.73 5.38
N TYR A 8 -10.69 -0.38 5.95
CA TYR A 8 -10.40 -0.51 7.37
C TYR A 8 -9.28 -1.50 7.60
N SER A 9 -8.04 -1.02 7.42
CA SER A 9 -6.82 -1.82 7.64
C SER A 9 -6.39 -1.90 9.11
N GLN A 10 -6.89 -1.02 9.97
CA GLN A 10 -6.43 -0.78 11.34
C GLN A 10 -4.98 -0.25 11.42
N MET A 11 -4.38 0.10 10.31
CA MET A 11 -3.03 0.65 10.23
C MET A 11 -3.03 2.15 9.92
N HIS A 12 -3.79 2.57 8.91
CA HIS A 12 -3.91 3.96 8.47
C HIS A 12 -5.10 4.14 7.51
N ASP A 13 -5.49 5.39 7.28
CA ASP A 13 -6.33 5.86 6.18
C ASP A 13 -7.67 5.13 6.00
N SER A 14 -8.42 5.03 7.09
CA SER A 14 -9.79 4.50 7.00
C SER A 14 -10.70 5.39 6.15
N SER A 15 -11.58 4.78 5.36
CA SER A 15 -12.49 5.50 4.47
C SER A 15 -13.74 4.70 4.17
N ALA A 16 -14.76 5.35 3.59
CA ALA A 16 -15.94 4.69 3.06
C ALA A 16 -16.37 5.29 1.72
N CYS A 17 -17.01 4.48 0.89
CA CYS A 17 -17.67 4.92 -0.33
C CYS A 17 -19.00 4.20 -0.53
N LEU A 18 -19.94 4.84 -1.22
CA LEU A 18 -21.23 4.26 -1.58
C LEU A 18 -21.35 4.23 -3.10
N VAL A 19 -21.71 3.06 -3.61
CA VAL A 19 -21.92 2.79 -5.04
C VAL A 19 -23.36 2.35 -5.26
N ARG A 20 -24.04 2.95 -6.24
CA ARG A 20 -25.41 2.59 -6.64
C ARG A 20 -25.42 2.20 -8.10
N ASP A 21 -25.79 0.97 -8.41
CA ASP A 21 -25.92 0.46 -9.77
C ASP A 21 -24.66 0.63 -10.63
N GLY A 22 -23.47 0.54 -10.02
CA GLY A 22 -22.16 0.73 -10.64
C GLY A 22 -21.62 2.16 -10.59
N GLU A 23 -22.45 3.14 -10.21
CA GLU A 23 -22.05 4.54 -10.12
C GLU A 23 -21.61 4.92 -8.70
N LEU A 24 -20.48 5.64 -8.58
CA LEU A 24 -20.00 6.18 -7.32
C LEU A 24 -20.90 7.33 -6.86
N VAL A 25 -21.64 7.12 -5.77
CA VAL A 25 -22.54 8.13 -5.21
C VAL A 25 -21.77 9.11 -4.33
N PHE A 26 -20.89 8.59 -3.44
CA PHE A 26 -20.13 9.39 -2.51
C PHE A 26 -18.93 8.61 -1.99
N ALA A 27 -17.83 9.31 -1.69
CA ALA A 27 -16.65 8.73 -1.05
C ALA A 27 -15.98 9.76 -0.14
N VAL A 28 -15.51 9.32 1.04
CA VAL A 28 -14.80 10.20 1.97
C VAL A 28 -13.86 9.41 2.88
N ALA A 29 -12.69 9.98 3.16
CA ALA A 29 -11.79 9.47 4.18
C ALA A 29 -12.25 9.92 5.58
N GLU A 30 -12.09 9.03 6.58
CA GLU A 30 -12.44 9.32 7.97
C GLU A 30 -11.71 10.55 8.50
N GLU A 31 -10.45 10.73 8.14
CA GLU A 31 -9.62 11.87 8.55
C GLU A 31 -10.19 13.24 8.12
N ARG A 32 -10.95 13.30 7.03
CA ARG A 32 -11.57 14.54 6.54
C ARG A 32 -12.64 15.03 7.50
N ILE A 33 -13.27 14.10 8.21
CA ILE A 33 -14.34 14.37 9.18
C ILE A 33 -13.78 14.43 10.60
N SER A 34 -12.98 13.43 10.98
CA SER A 34 -12.41 13.33 12.34
C SER A 34 -11.30 14.35 12.61
N ARG A 35 -10.68 14.94 11.57
CA ARG A 35 -9.51 15.82 11.63
C ARG A 35 -8.27 15.19 12.27
N VAL A 36 -8.24 13.86 12.32
CA VAL A 36 -7.07 13.08 12.75
C VAL A 36 -6.37 12.56 11.50
N LYS A 37 -5.15 13.04 11.23
CA LYS A 37 -4.35 12.61 10.07
C LYS A 37 -4.07 11.10 10.16
N HIS A 38 -4.22 10.39 9.03
CA HIS A 38 -4.06 8.92 8.95
C HIS A 38 -4.94 8.16 9.95
N ASP A 39 -6.19 8.59 10.13
CA ASP A 39 -7.11 7.95 11.07
C ASP A 39 -7.34 6.48 10.74
N ALA A 40 -6.83 5.59 11.61
CA ALA A 40 -6.90 4.15 11.46
C ALA A 40 -8.12 3.52 12.17
N ARG A 41 -8.94 4.34 12.85
CA ARG A 41 -10.15 3.85 13.55
C ARG A 41 -11.18 3.36 12.55
N PHE A 42 -12.16 2.60 13.05
CA PHE A 42 -13.30 2.19 12.21
C PHE A 42 -14.00 3.43 11.64
N PRO A 43 -14.22 3.54 10.31
CA PRO A 43 -14.62 4.78 9.64
C PRO A 43 -16.13 5.07 9.81
N GLN A 44 -16.57 5.18 11.06
CA GLN A 44 -17.99 5.36 11.37
C GLN A 44 -18.57 6.67 10.86
N ASN A 45 -17.77 7.76 10.86
CA ASN A 45 -18.24 9.06 10.39
C ASN A 45 -18.28 9.11 8.87
N ALA A 46 -17.28 8.50 8.19
CA ALA A 46 -17.28 8.35 6.74
C ALA A 46 -18.48 7.51 6.26
N ILE A 47 -18.80 6.41 6.95
CA ILE A 47 -19.97 5.58 6.65
C ILE A 47 -21.27 6.39 6.84
N ARG A 48 -21.42 7.12 7.96
CA ARG A 48 -22.60 7.99 8.18
C ARG A 48 -22.75 9.00 7.06
N ALA A 49 -21.66 9.69 6.70
CA ALA A 49 -21.67 10.67 5.63
C ALA A 49 -22.12 10.06 4.29
N CYS A 50 -21.68 8.84 3.95
CA CYS A 50 -22.14 8.13 2.76
C CYS A 50 -23.65 7.84 2.79
N LEU A 51 -24.15 7.32 3.91
CA LEU A 51 -25.58 6.98 4.08
C LEU A 51 -26.46 8.23 4.09
N GLU A 52 -26.06 9.28 4.80
CA GLU A 52 -26.77 10.57 4.87
C GLU A 52 -26.83 11.27 3.51
N PHE A 53 -25.71 11.32 2.77
CA PHE A 53 -25.68 11.91 1.44
C PHE A 53 -26.66 11.23 0.48
N ALA A 54 -26.75 9.92 0.53
CA ALA A 54 -27.63 9.14 -0.32
C ALA A 54 -29.09 9.04 0.24
N ARG A 55 -29.33 9.53 1.46
CA ARG A 55 -30.59 9.46 2.20
C ARG A 55 -31.11 8.02 2.33
N VAL A 56 -30.21 7.10 2.73
CA VAL A 56 -30.51 5.67 2.93
C VAL A 56 -30.06 5.20 4.30
N GLY A 57 -30.72 4.16 4.82
CA GLY A 57 -30.32 3.44 6.02
C GLY A 57 -29.43 2.23 5.70
N ALA A 58 -28.77 1.68 6.72
CA ALA A 58 -27.95 0.50 6.57
C ALA A 58 -28.76 -0.77 6.19
N GLU A 59 -30.04 -0.78 6.51
CA GLU A 59 -31.00 -1.85 6.17
C GLU A 59 -31.33 -1.90 4.67
N GLN A 60 -31.05 -0.83 3.93
CA GLN A 60 -31.30 -0.70 2.49
C GLN A 60 -30.09 -1.13 1.65
N LEU A 61 -28.94 -1.42 2.29
CA LEU A 61 -27.75 -1.88 1.61
C LEU A 61 -27.93 -3.33 1.13
N ASP A 62 -27.51 -3.61 -0.10
CA ASP A 62 -27.44 -4.95 -0.66
C ASP A 62 -26.12 -5.63 -0.29
N GLU A 63 -25.02 -4.87 -0.31
CA GLU A 63 -23.68 -5.36 0.00
C GLU A 63 -22.87 -4.38 0.86
N VAL A 64 -22.03 -4.93 1.75
CA VAL A 64 -20.98 -4.20 2.48
C VAL A 64 -19.65 -4.89 2.19
N CYS A 65 -18.75 -4.16 1.51
CA CYS A 65 -17.49 -4.66 1.00
C CYS A 65 -16.32 -4.08 1.80
N PHE A 66 -15.45 -4.93 2.32
CA PHE A 66 -14.21 -4.53 2.97
C PHE A 66 -13.03 -4.77 2.02
N GLY A 67 -12.20 -3.74 1.81
CA GLY A 67 -11.04 -3.76 0.89
C GLY A 67 -9.81 -4.50 1.44
N TRP A 68 -10.00 -5.38 2.42
CA TRP A 68 -8.95 -6.21 3.01
C TRP A 68 -9.45 -7.61 3.26
N GLN A 69 -8.78 -8.60 2.65
CA GLN A 69 -8.95 -10.00 2.95
C GLN A 69 -7.60 -10.60 3.35
N VAL A 70 -7.50 -11.12 4.57
CA VAL A 70 -6.33 -11.91 4.97
C VAL A 70 -6.56 -13.36 4.54
N ALA A 71 -5.98 -13.73 3.42
CA ALA A 71 -6.02 -15.10 2.96
C ALA A 71 -5.00 -15.96 3.72
N GLY A 72 -5.30 -17.26 3.89
CA GLY A 72 -4.31 -18.23 4.38
C GLY A 72 -3.04 -18.32 3.53
N ALA A 73 -3.05 -17.76 2.31
CA ALA A 73 -1.89 -17.57 1.46
C ALA A 73 -0.84 -16.62 2.08
N ALA A 74 -1.27 -15.53 2.72
CA ALA A 74 -0.38 -14.60 3.42
C ALA A 74 0.40 -15.28 4.53
N PHE A 75 -0.30 -16.05 5.37
CA PHE A 75 0.35 -16.81 6.46
C PHE A 75 1.37 -17.81 5.93
N ARG A 76 1.03 -18.58 4.89
CA ARG A 76 1.96 -19.53 4.27
C ARG A 76 3.17 -18.83 3.63
N HIS A 77 2.95 -17.68 3.01
CA HIS A 77 4.01 -16.86 2.44
C HIS A 77 4.98 -16.36 3.52
N ASP A 78 4.47 -15.80 4.60
CA ASP A 78 5.28 -15.30 5.72
C ASP A 78 6.10 -16.43 6.36
N LEU A 79 5.47 -17.56 6.64
CA LEU A 79 6.14 -18.73 7.19
C LEU A 79 7.30 -19.20 6.28
N LYS A 80 7.08 -19.20 4.95
CA LYS A 80 8.14 -19.52 3.97
C LYS A 80 9.26 -18.49 4.01
N CYS A 81 8.93 -17.18 4.08
CA CYS A 81 9.93 -16.12 4.18
C CYS A 81 10.76 -16.22 5.46
N TYR A 82 10.15 -16.59 6.59
CA TYR A 82 10.85 -16.89 7.84
C TYR A 82 11.77 -18.09 7.68
N ALA A 83 11.24 -19.21 7.23
CA ALA A 83 12.00 -20.46 7.08
C ALA A 83 13.19 -20.32 6.12
N THR A 84 13.06 -19.50 5.07
CA THR A 84 14.12 -19.22 4.10
C THR A 84 15.00 -18.03 4.47
N GLY A 85 14.75 -17.41 5.63
CA GLY A 85 15.46 -16.25 6.11
C GLY A 85 15.37 -15.02 5.20
N LYS A 86 14.34 -14.91 4.37
CA LYS A 86 14.08 -13.72 3.52
C LYS A 86 13.43 -12.59 4.30
N MET A 87 12.74 -12.92 5.41
CA MET A 87 12.09 -11.92 6.25
C MET A 87 13.15 -11.13 7.03
N PRO A 88 13.13 -9.79 7.00
CA PRO A 88 13.99 -8.96 7.84
C PRO A 88 13.75 -9.23 9.32
N ALA A 89 14.81 -9.21 10.14
CA ALA A 89 14.75 -9.56 11.57
C ALA A 89 13.85 -8.61 12.39
N THR A 90 13.66 -7.36 11.98
CA THR A 90 12.72 -6.40 12.62
C THR A 90 11.26 -6.72 12.34
N TYR A 91 10.97 -7.37 11.22
CA TYR A 91 9.65 -8.00 10.98
C TYR A 91 9.56 -9.35 11.69
N ALA A 92 10.70 -9.89 12.15
CA ALA A 92 10.84 -11.11 12.93
C ALA A 92 10.68 -10.92 14.46
N ASN A 93 10.48 -9.73 14.96
CA ASN A 93 9.69 -9.56 16.20
C ASN A 93 8.25 -10.01 15.93
N GLY A 94 8.22 -10.94 15.16
CA GLY A 94 7.40 -11.80 14.38
C GLY A 94 6.26 -12.43 15.11
N LEU A 95 6.34 -12.55 16.39
CA LEU A 95 5.17 -12.86 17.21
C LEU A 95 4.20 -11.67 17.16
N ASN A 96 4.68 -10.44 17.21
CA ASN A 96 3.84 -9.23 17.09
C ASN A 96 3.33 -9.00 15.66
N SER A 97 4.12 -9.28 14.63
CA SER A 97 3.62 -9.21 13.23
C SER A 97 2.66 -10.34 12.94
N THR A 98 2.93 -11.56 13.39
CA THR A 98 2.02 -12.70 13.23
C THR A 98 0.78 -12.53 14.08
N LEU A 99 0.89 -12.01 15.29
CA LEU A 99 -0.25 -11.64 16.14
C LEU A 99 -0.99 -10.41 15.58
N HIS A 100 -0.30 -9.46 14.97
CA HIS A 100 -0.93 -8.37 14.24
C HIS A 100 -1.64 -8.88 12.98
N PHE A 101 -1.04 -9.78 12.22
CA PHE A 101 -1.70 -10.50 11.13
C PHE A 101 -2.83 -11.42 11.62
N MET A 102 -2.69 -12.07 12.76
CA MET A 102 -3.79 -12.82 13.39
C MET A 102 -4.86 -11.88 13.96
N SER A 103 -4.52 -10.68 14.39
CA SER A 103 -5.49 -9.64 14.78
C SER A 103 -6.23 -9.05 13.57
N MET A 104 -5.64 -9.10 12.38
CA MET A 104 -6.35 -8.84 11.12
C MET A 104 -7.37 -9.96 10.77
N TRP A 105 -7.34 -11.09 11.45
CA TRP A 105 -8.49 -12.02 11.55
C TRP A 105 -9.71 -11.33 12.15
N HIS A 106 -9.57 -10.17 12.72
CA HIS A 106 -10.64 -9.24 13.06
C HIS A 106 -11.33 -8.55 11.87
N GLN A 107 -11.17 -9.06 10.64
CA GLN A 107 -12.09 -8.65 9.56
C GLN A 107 -13.53 -8.95 9.94
N LYS A 108 -13.78 -10.08 10.63
CA LYS A 108 -15.03 -10.31 11.33
C LYS A 108 -15.33 -9.22 12.38
N SER A 109 -14.32 -8.51 12.93
CA SER A 109 -14.53 -7.37 13.82
C SER A 109 -15.04 -6.14 13.08
N GLY A 110 -14.61 -5.89 11.85
CA GLY A 110 -15.15 -4.81 11.01
C GLY A 110 -16.62 -5.01 10.72
N ALA A 111 -17.02 -6.21 10.27
CA ALA A 111 -18.41 -6.57 10.06
C ALA A 111 -19.24 -6.52 11.37
N LYS A 112 -18.68 -7.01 12.48
CA LYS A 112 -19.30 -6.93 13.79
C LYS A 112 -19.47 -5.48 14.26
N ARG A 113 -18.45 -4.63 14.11
CA ARG A 113 -18.52 -3.19 14.42
C ARG A 113 -19.55 -2.48 13.57
N PHE A 114 -19.63 -2.81 12.27
CA PHE A 114 -20.64 -2.25 11.40
C PHE A 114 -22.04 -2.53 11.95
N THR A 115 -22.38 -3.78 12.25
CA THR A 115 -23.70 -4.14 12.78
C THR A 115 -23.97 -3.59 14.17
N GLN A 116 -22.94 -3.42 15.01
CA GLN A 116 -23.08 -2.80 16.34
C GLN A 116 -23.41 -1.29 16.25
N ILE A 117 -22.85 -0.58 15.26
CA ILE A 117 -23.00 0.88 15.13
C ILE A 117 -24.22 1.26 14.30
N PHE A 118 -24.47 0.52 13.22
CA PHE A 118 -25.50 0.84 12.23
C PHE A 118 -26.73 -0.06 12.30
N GLY A 119 -26.74 -1.01 13.24
CA GLY A 119 -27.85 -1.94 13.42
C GLY A 119 -27.75 -3.19 12.53
N PRO A 120 -28.71 -4.12 12.67
CA PRO A 120 -28.79 -5.30 11.86
C PRO A 120 -29.05 -4.95 10.39
N THR A 121 -28.39 -5.65 9.48
CA THR A 121 -28.57 -5.48 8.04
C THR A 121 -28.71 -6.85 7.36
N LYS A 122 -29.44 -6.87 6.23
CA LYS A 122 -29.50 -8.03 5.33
C LYS A 122 -28.39 -8.01 4.29
N ALA A 123 -27.58 -6.95 4.26
CA ALA A 123 -26.48 -6.79 3.31
C ALA A 123 -25.50 -7.97 3.37
N ARG A 124 -25.09 -8.45 2.21
CA ARG A 124 -24.04 -9.45 2.10
C ARG A 124 -22.69 -8.83 2.47
N MET A 125 -22.03 -9.36 3.51
CA MET A 125 -20.66 -8.96 3.87
C MET A 125 -19.65 -9.61 2.94
N ARG A 126 -18.83 -8.81 2.26
CA ARG A 126 -17.76 -9.28 1.38
C ARG A 126 -16.41 -8.75 1.85
N PHE A 127 -15.38 -9.57 1.69
CA PHE A 127 -14.00 -9.21 1.95
C PHE A 127 -13.22 -9.39 0.65
N VAL A 128 -12.67 -8.30 0.14
CA VAL A 128 -11.96 -8.25 -1.14
C VAL A 128 -10.46 -8.22 -0.86
N GLU A 129 -9.68 -8.94 -1.65
CA GLU A 129 -8.24 -8.90 -1.60
C GLU A 129 -7.72 -7.48 -1.84
N HIS A 130 -6.71 -7.05 -1.08
CA HIS A 130 -6.27 -5.65 -1.05
C HIS A 130 -5.81 -5.14 -2.42
N HIS A 131 -4.91 -5.89 -3.09
CA HIS A 131 -4.43 -5.50 -4.42
C HIS A 131 -5.55 -5.58 -5.48
N LEU A 132 -6.48 -6.52 -5.34
CA LEU A 132 -7.66 -6.56 -6.22
C LEU A 132 -8.56 -5.33 -6.00
N ALA A 133 -8.75 -4.89 -4.75
CA ALA A 133 -9.52 -3.67 -4.47
C ALA A 133 -8.88 -2.43 -5.08
N HIS A 134 -7.55 -2.29 -4.98
CA HIS A 134 -6.79 -1.22 -5.65
C HIS A 134 -6.92 -1.30 -7.17
N ALA A 135 -6.74 -2.48 -7.76
CA ALA A 135 -6.80 -2.68 -9.19
C ALA A 135 -8.19 -2.37 -9.76
N LEU A 136 -9.25 -2.84 -9.09
CA LEU A 136 -10.63 -2.55 -9.48
C LEU A 136 -10.92 -1.05 -9.39
N SER A 137 -10.49 -0.37 -8.31
CA SER A 137 -10.75 1.07 -8.16
C SER A 137 -10.08 1.90 -9.25
N ALA A 138 -8.85 1.55 -9.65
CA ALA A 138 -8.14 2.27 -10.70
C ALA A 138 -8.74 1.99 -12.09
N TYR A 139 -9.10 0.74 -12.39
CA TYR A 139 -9.60 0.35 -13.70
C TYR A 139 -11.06 0.79 -13.93
N SER A 140 -11.96 0.58 -12.95
CA SER A 140 -13.39 0.83 -13.13
C SER A 140 -13.73 2.29 -13.42
N TYR A 141 -12.89 3.23 -12.98
CA TYR A 141 -13.08 4.67 -13.19
C TYR A 141 -12.12 5.27 -14.21
N SER A 142 -11.30 4.45 -14.87
CA SER A 142 -10.33 4.93 -15.87
C SER A 142 -10.95 5.38 -17.20
N GLY A 143 -12.12 4.86 -17.52
CA GLY A 143 -12.75 5.03 -18.83
C GLY A 143 -12.11 4.20 -19.95
N PHE A 144 -11.18 3.28 -19.62
CA PHE A 144 -10.55 2.40 -20.61
C PHE A 144 -11.27 1.05 -20.69
N ASP A 145 -11.54 0.59 -21.91
CA ASP A 145 -12.04 -0.77 -22.16
C ASP A 145 -10.92 -1.82 -22.02
N ASP A 146 -9.67 -1.42 -22.29
CA ASP A 146 -8.47 -2.26 -22.20
C ASP A 146 -7.34 -1.48 -21.52
N ALA A 147 -6.78 -2.00 -20.43
CA ALA A 147 -5.69 -1.37 -19.69
C ALA A 147 -4.80 -2.37 -18.96
N ALA A 148 -3.49 -2.09 -18.93
CA ALA A 148 -2.59 -2.65 -17.94
C ALA A 148 -2.83 -1.96 -16.58
N VAL A 149 -3.16 -2.71 -15.56
CA VAL A 149 -3.42 -2.15 -14.23
C VAL A 149 -2.31 -2.58 -13.28
N ILE A 150 -1.63 -1.61 -12.69
CA ILE A 150 -0.46 -1.83 -11.84
C ILE A 150 -0.80 -1.37 -10.43
N VAL A 151 -0.64 -2.26 -9.46
CA VAL A 151 -0.74 -1.92 -8.04
C VAL A 151 0.65 -2.00 -7.44
N MET A 152 1.14 -0.90 -6.89
CA MET A 152 2.41 -0.84 -6.16
C MET A 152 2.17 -0.24 -4.79
N ASP A 153 2.44 -1.04 -3.76
CA ASP A 153 2.15 -0.68 -2.38
C ASP A 153 3.32 -1.00 -1.45
N GLY A 154 3.22 -0.60 -0.18
CA GLY A 154 4.12 -1.07 0.85
C GLY A 154 3.96 -2.57 1.03
N ARG A 155 2.74 -2.99 1.31
CA ARG A 155 2.35 -4.40 1.44
C ARG A 155 0.84 -4.54 1.42
N GLY A 156 0.31 -5.40 0.56
CA GLY A 156 -1.02 -5.98 0.67
C GLY A 156 -1.04 -7.13 1.70
N ALA A 157 -1.76 -8.20 1.44
CA ALA A 157 -1.70 -9.38 2.30
C ALA A 157 -0.30 -10.01 2.28
N TRP A 158 0.21 -10.31 1.09
CA TRP A 158 1.56 -10.85 0.84
C TRP A 158 2.20 -10.24 -0.41
N GLU A 159 1.43 -9.44 -1.14
CA GLU A 159 1.84 -8.74 -2.35
C GLU A 159 2.52 -7.42 -2.00
N ALA A 160 3.55 -7.04 -2.75
CA ALA A 160 4.16 -5.72 -2.75
C ALA A 160 3.83 -4.97 -4.04
N THR A 161 3.88 -5.67 -5.18
CA THR A 161 3.45 -5.16 -6.48
C THR A 161 2.65 -6.24 -7.20
N SER A 162 1.60 -5.86 -7.91
CA SER A 162 0.85 -6.76 -8.79
C SER A 162 0.48 -6.08 -10.11
N ILE A 163 0.43 -6.89 -11.15
CA ILE A 163 0.01 -6.49 -12.50
C ILE A 163 -1.27 -7.24 -12.83
N TRP A 164 -2.23 -6.52 -13.36
CA TRP A 164 -3.53 -7.02 -13.79
C TRP A 164 -3.82 -6.55 -15.20
N HIS A 165 -4.68 -7.27 -15.90
CA HIS A 165 -5.21 -6.87 -17.20
C HIS A 165 -6.69 -6.58 -17.07
N GLY A 166 -7.07 -5.31 -17.23
CA GLY A 166 -8.46 -4.89 -17.34
C GLY A 166 -8.91 -4.95 -18.80
N ARG A 167 -9.99 -5.69 -19.08
CA ARG A 167 -10.57 -5.78 -20.42
C ARG A 167 -12.06 -6.02 -20.33
N ASP A 168 -12.85 -5.26 -21.11
CA ASP A 168 -14.32 -5.43 -21.25
C ASP A 168 -15.02 -5.48 -19.87
N GLY A 169 -14.64 -4.60 -18.95
CA GLY A 169 -15.21 -4.52 -17.58
C GLY A 169 -14.79 -5.66 -16.65
N ARG A 170 -13.83 -6.51 -17.04
CA ARG A 170 -13.26 -7.58 -16.24
C ARG A 170 -11.82 -7.26 -15.88
N ILE A 171 -11.30 -7.92 -14.85
CA ILE A 171 -9.91 -7.80 -14.46
C ILE A 171 -9.31 -9.19 -14.23
N GLU A 172 -8.14 -9.44 -14.82
CA GLU A 172 -7.41 -10.70 -14.70
C GLU A 172 -6.03 -10.47 -14.09
N HIS A 173 -5.64 -11.33 -13.16
CA HIS A 173 -4.32 -11.28 -12.55
C HIS A 173 -3.26 -11.77 -13.53
N VAL A 174 -2.16 -11.01 -13.67
CA VAL A 174 -1.05 -11.31 -14.58
C VAL A 174 0.21 -11.72 -13.84
N LEU A 175 0.59 -10.96 -12.80
CA LEU A 175 1.85 -11.17 -12.06
C LEU A 175 1.77 -10.58 -10.66
N THR A 176 2.46 -11.21 -9.71
CA THR A 176 2.72 -10.65 -8.37
C THR A 176 4.21 -10.66 -8.07
N ILE A 177 4.72 -9.54 -7.56
CA ILE A 177 5.98 -9.44 -6.85
C ILE A 177 5.65 -9.50 -5.37
N PRO A 178 6.07 -10.56 -4.67
CA PRO A 178 5.70 -10.73 -3.28
C PRO A 178 6.56 -9.88 -2.34
N PHE A 179 6.04 -9.55 -1.18
CA PHE A 179 6.85 -9.08 -0.06
C PHE A 179 7.91 -10.16 0.28
N PRO A 180 9.18 -9.84 0.59
CA PRO A 180 9.67 -8.52 0.97
C PRO A 180 10.26 -7.65 -0.17
N ASP A 181 10.09 -8.02 -1.44
CA ASP A 181 10.55 -7.20 -2.56
C ASP A 181 9.59 -6.00 -2.75
N SER A 182 9.54 -5.09 -1.77
CA SER A 182 8.62 -3.96 -1.73
C SER A 182 9.30 -2.64 -1.99
N LEU A 183 8.86 -1.94 -3.04
CA LEU A 183 9.33 -0.61 -3.37
C LEU A 183 8.85 0.44 -2.34
N GLY A 184 7.64 0.28 -1.81
CA GLY A 184 7.11 1.14 -0.76
C GLY A 184 7.92 1.04 0.53
N TYR A 185 8.27 -0.20 0.97
CA TYR A 185 9.15 -0.37 2.14
C TYR A 185 10.58 0.12 1.88
N PHE A 186 11.12 -0.09 0.67
CA PHE A 186 12.41 0.48 0.29
C PHE A 186 12.39 2.00 0.50
N TYR A 187 11.39 2.69 -0.02
CA TYR A 187 11.27 4.14 0.09
C TYR A 187 11.05 4.59 1.53
N SER A 188 10.18 3.92 2.28
CA SER A 188 9.87 4.23 3.69
C SER A 188 11.08 4.05 4.63
N GLU A 189 11.92 3.04 4.42
CA GLU A 189 13.14 2.86 5.25
C GLU A 189 14.14 3.99 5.02
N PHE A 190 14.29 4.47 3.78
CA PHE A 190 15.11 5.66 3.49
C PHE A 190 14.47 6.95 4.02
N THR A 191 13.14 7.04 3.99
CA THR A 191 12.41 8.16 4.60
C THR A 191 12.76 8.28 6.09
N GLU A 192 12.76 7.16 6.80
CA GLU A 192 13.14 7.12 8.20
C GLU A 192 14.64 7.37 8.44
N TYR A 193 15.52 6.83 7.59
CA TYR A 193 16.95 7.12 7.64
C TYR A 193 17.23 8.63 7.49
N LEU A 194 16.50 9.31 6.61
CA LEU A 194 16.59 10.76 6.40
C LEU A 194 15.93 11.59 7.52
N GLY A 195 15.46 10.95 8.62
CA GLY A 195 14.92 11.61 9.80
C GLY A 195 13.48 12.09 9.65
N PHE A 196 12.75 11.57 8.68
CA PHE A 196 11.33 11.81 8.48
C PHE A 196 10.48 10.64 9.02
N GLN A 197 9.17 10.82 9.11
CA GLN A 197 8.26 9.79 9.60
C GLN A 197 7.89 8.83 8.45
N ARG A 198 8.32 7.56 8.59
CA ARG A 198 7.92 6.48 7.65
C ARG A 198 6.41 6.31 7.61
N ASN A 199 5.89 5.91 6.45
CA ASN A 199 4.47 5.74 6.15
C ASN A 199 3.63 7.03 6.33
N SER A 200 4.28 8.20 6.22
CA SER A 200 3.61 9.50 6.35
C SER A 200 4.33 10.63 5.60
N ASP A 201 5.66 10.63 5.62
CA ASP A 201 6.47 11.75 5.14
C ASP A 201 7.27 11.44 3.86
N GLU A 202 6.93 10.38 3.14
CA GLU A 202 7.60 10.00 1.89
C GLU A 202 7.63 11.16 0.88
N TRP A 203 6.57 11.96 0.85
CA TRP A 203 6.49 13.17 0.03
C TRP A 203 7.59 14.21 0.34
N LYS A 204 8.12 14.23 1.57
CA LYS A 204 9.26 15.12 1.93
C LYS A 204 10.54 14.65 1.25
N VAL A 205 10.73 13.34 1.09
CA VAL A 205 11.87 12.78 0.37
C VAL A 205 11.74 13.08 -1.12
N MET A 206 10.54 12.94 -1.72
CA MET A 206 10.27 13.37 -3.10
C MET A 206 10.60 14.86 -3.30
N GLY A 207 10.13 15.74 -2.39
CA GLY A 207 10.43 17.17 -2.43
C GLY A 207 11.91 17.53 -2.17
N LEU A 208 12.66 16.65 -1.49
CA LEU A 208 14.08 16.83 -1.20
C LEU A 208 14.97 16.38 -2.37
N ALA A 209 14.57 15.36 -3.11
CA ALA A 209 15.33 14.73 -4.18
C ALA A 209 15.87 15.72 -5.25
N PRO A 210 15.08 16.69 -5.75
CA PRO A 210 15.58 17.64 -6.76
C PRO A 210 16.75 18.54 -6.30
N TYR A 211 17.01 18.61 -5.00
CA TYR A 211 18.13 19.38 -4.44
C TYR A 211 19.42 18.55 -4.28
N GLY A 212 19.36 17.25 -4.54
CA GLY A 212 20.50 16.35 -4.50
C GLY A 212 21.20 16.20 -5.84
N LYS A 213 22.29 15.46 -5.84
CA LYS A 213 23.11 15.17 -7.01
C LYS A 213 23.31 13.68 -7.18
N PRO A 214 23.49 13.19 -8.43
CA PRO A 214 23.84 11.80 -8.68
C PRO A 214 25.20 11.44 -8.05
N GLY A 215 25.39 10.17 -7.68
CA GLY A 215 26.67 9.68 -7.15
C GLY A 215 26.52 8.72 -5.97
N VAL A 216 25.34 8.63 -5.34
CA VAL A 216 25.07 7.66 -4.28
C VAL A 216 24.68 6.32 -4.90
N ASP A 217 25.38 5.25 -4.54
CA ASP A 217 25.13 3.89 -5.05
C ASP A 217 24.17 3.12 -4.13
N LEU A 218 23.00 2.78 -4.64
CA LEU A 218 21.95 2.02 -3.92
C LEU A 218 21.90 0.52 -4.29
N ARG A 219 22.79 -0.01 -5.12
CA ARG A 219 22.79 -1.43 -5.54
C ARG A 219 22.91 -2.42 -4.37
N ALA A 220 23.42 -1.97 -3.23
CA ALA A 220 23.39 -2.77 -2.01
C ALA A 220 21.97 -3.06 -1.50
N PHE A 221 20.98 -2.20 -1.82
CA PHE A 221 19.62 -2.24 -1.29
C PHE A 221 18.56 -2.59 -2.32
N ILE A 222 18.81 -2.27 -3.59
CA ILE A 222 17.87 -2.52 -4.68
C ILE A 222 18.63 -2.78 -5.98
N ASP A 223 18.14 -3.77 -6.74
CA ASP A 223 18.42 -3.95 -8.15
C ASP A 223 17.22 -3.38 -8.93
N ALA A 224 17.26 -2.07 -9.18
CA ALA A 224 16.17 -1.33 -9.78
C ALA A 224 16.00 -1.60 -11.28
N GLU A 225 17.09 -1.95 -11.98
CA GLU A 225 17.10 -2.23 -13.42
C GLU A 225 16.64 -3.65 -13.75
N ALA A 226 16.57 -4.53 -12.77
CA ALA A 226 16.05 -5.89 -12.97
C ALA A 226 14.56 -5.86 -13.36
N ALA A 227 14.14 -6.85 -14.13
CA ALA A 227 12.76 -7.00 -14.55
C ALA A 227 12.21 -8.38 -14.14
N PRO A 228 11.47 -8.48 -13.03
CA PRO A 228 11.10 -7.41 -12.09
C PRO A 228 12.28 -6.95 -11.20
N TYR A 229 12.19 -5.72 -10.70
CA TYR A 229 13.12 -5.18 -9.72
C TYR A 229 13.23 -6.09 -8.48
N LYS A 230 14.32 -5.96 -7.72
CA LYS A 230 14.51 -6.75 -6.51
C LYS A 230 15.03 -5.88 -5.36
N VAL A 231 14.39 -6.00 -4.20
CA VAL A 231 14.78 -5.29 -2.98
C VAL A 231 15.57 -6.23 -2.05
N HIS A 232 16.74 -5.78 -1.60
CA HIS A 232 17.55 -6.49 -0.62
C HIS A 232 17.10 -6.15 0.82
N ALA A 233 15.88 -6.53 1.16
CA ALA A 233 15.16 -6.11 2.37
C ALA A 233 15.95 -6.32 3.68
N ARG A 234 16.83 -7.34 3.74
CA ARG A 234 17.69 -7.60 4.92
C ARG A 234 18.73 -6.51 5.18
N LYS A 235 19.12 -5.77 4.14
CA LYS A 235 20.10 -4.69 4.25
C LYS A 235 19.45 -3.36 4.56
N LEU A 236 18.16 -3.22 4.24
CA LEU A 236 17.36 -2.05 4.58
C LEU A 236 17.09 -1.97 6.08
N VAL A 237 16.83 -3.11 6.69
CA VAL A 237 16.44 -3.19 8.10
C VAL A 237 17.55 -3.82 8.90
N ALA A 238 17.85 -3.27 10.06
CA ALA A 238 18.93 -3.72 10.91
C ALA A 238 18.86 -5.21 11.27
N ASN A 239 19.92 -5.93 11.01
CA ASN A 239 20.15 -7.23 11.63
C ASN A 239 20.65 -7.04 13.06
N GLY A 240 19.71 -6.91 14.01
CA GLY A 240 19.94 -7.16 15.44
C GLY A 240 20.75 -6.13 16.24
N ALA A 241 21.77 -5.48 15.73
CA ALA A 241 22.69 -4.69 16.54
C ALA A 241 22.48 -3.16 16.49
N ALA A 242 22.13 -2.61 15.34
CA ALA A 242 21.83 -1.17 15.20
C ALA A 242 20.89 -0.92 14.02
N PRO A 243 19.86 -0.06 14.17
CA PRO A 243 19.00 0.36 13.08
C PRO A 243 19.82 0.98 11.93
N PHE A 244 19.50 0.61 10.67
CA PHE A 244 20.15 1.16 9.47
C PHE A 244 21.66 0.93 9.35
N SER A 245 22.20 -0.12 9.98
CA SER A 245 23.66 -0.34 10.04
C SER A 245 24.36 -0.26 8.69
N GLU A 246 23.77 -0.83 7.63
CA GLU A 246 24.35 -0.80 6.28
C GLU A 246 24.22 0.61 5.65
N MET A 247 23.11 1.30 5.85
CA MET A 247 22.96 2.70 5.39
C MET A 247 23.93 3.61 6.11
N VAL A 248 24.09 3.42 7.45
CA VAL A 248 25.06 4.20 8.24
C VAL A 248 26.49 3.93 7.79
N ARG A 249 26.84 2.69 7.48
CA ARG A 249 28.17 2.33 6.98
C ARG A 249 28.47 2.97 5.63
N LEU A 250 27.49 3.04 4.72
CA LEU A 250 27.67 3.53 3.35
C LEU A 250 27.50 5.06 3.25
N PHE A 251 26.56 5.61 3.96
CA PHE A 251 26.13 7.00 3.80
C PHE A 251 26.35 7.86 5.05
N GLY A 252 26.91 7.30 6.14
CA GLY A 252 27.11 7.98 7.41
C GLY A 252 25.89 7.98 8.32
N PRO A 253 25.89 8.71 9.43
CA PRO A 253 24.88 8.61 10.47
C PRO A 253 23.49 9.00 9.96
N ARG A 254 22.46 8.31 10.49
CA ARG A 254 21.05 8.66 10.31
C ARG A 254 20.84 10.12 10.72
N ARG A 255 20.00 10.84 9.97
CA ARG A 255 19.60 12.20 10.34
C ARG A 255 18.73 12.17 11.59
N ILE A 256 19.03 13.02 12.56
CA ILE A 256 18.15 13.24 13.72
C ILE A 256 16.94 14.04 13.23
N PRO A 257 15.69 13.66 13.59
CA PRO A 257 14.51 14.44 13.25
C PRO A 257 14.70 15.93 13.60
N GLU A 258 14.19 16.80 12.75
CA GLU A 258 14.25 18.26 12.87
C GLU A 258 15.69 18.88 12.85
N SER A 259 16.74 18.07 12.71
CA SER A 259 18.09 18.61 12.50
C SER A 259 18.27 19.15 11.06
N GLU A 260 19.37 19.87 10.84
CA GLU A 260 19.74 20.43 9.53
C GLU A 260 19.85 19.33 8.46
N ILE A 261 19.37 19.63 7.24
CA ILE A 261 19.48 18.78 6.07
C ILE A 261 20.78 19.12 5.35
N SER A 262 21.76 18.23 5.40
CA SER A 262 23.05 18.41 4.70
C SER A 262 22.95 17.99 3.23
N GLU A 263 23.96 18.36 2.41
CA GLU A 263 24.07 17.94 1.01
C GLU A 263 24.01 16.41 0.85
N ARG A 264 24.68 15.67 1.72
CA ARG A 264 24.62 14.21 1.74
C ARG A 264 23.18 13.67 1.86
N HIS A 265 22.32 14.30 2.68
CA HIS A 265 20.92 13.86 2.82
C HIS A 265 20.12 14.11 1.54
N LYS A 266 20.42 15.22 0.83
CA LYS A 266 19.83 15.54 -0.47
C LYS A 266 20.26 14.52 -1.54
N ASP A 267 21.56 14.17 -1.57
CA ASP A 267 22.12 13.22 -2.53
C ASP A 267 21.54 11.80 -2.31
N VAL A 268 21.35 11.38 -1.05
CA VAL A 268 20.66 10.11 -0.74
C VAL A 268 19.21 10.18 -1.19
N ALA A 269 18.50 11.29 -0.95
CA ALA A 269 17.10 11.44 -1.40
C ALA A 269 16.99 11.38 -2.93
N TYR A 270 17.91 12.03 -3.66
CA TYR A 270 18.00 11.94 -5.12
C TYR A 270 18.14 10.50 -5.59
N ALA A 271 19.10 9.76 -5.04
CA ALA A 271 19.35 8.38 -5.44
C ALA A 271 18.16 7.45 -5.14
N VAL A 272 17.48 7.67 -4.01
CA VAL A 272 16.27 6.90 -3.64
C VAL A 272 15.13 7.15 -4.65
N GLN A 273 14.93 8.40 -5.03
CA GLN A 273 13.92 8.78 -6.01
C GLN A 273 14.26 8.19 -7.39
N GLU A 274 15.49 8.34 -7.85
CA GLU A 274 15.97 7.79 -9.13
C GLU A 274 15.81 6.27 -9.19
N ALA A 275 16.20 5.54 -8.14
CA ALA A 275 16.04 4.08 -8.07
C ALA A 275 14.56 3.66 -8.08
N CYS A 276 13.69 4.42 -7.39
CA CYS A 276 12.26 4.20 -7.40
C CYS A 276 11.68 4.37 -8.81
N GLU A 277 12.01 5.45 -9.51
CA GLU A 277 11.56 5.74 -10.88
C GLU A 277 12.00 4.65 -11.87
N ILE A 278 13.27 4.23 -11.81
CA ILE A 278 13.80 3.14 -12.66
C ILE A 278 13.01 1.85 -12.42
N ALA A 279 12.79 1.47 -11.17
CA ALA A 279 12.05 0.28 -10.82
C ALA A 279 10.58 0.36 -11.26
N MET A 280 9.91 1.50 -11.05
CA MET A 280 8.53 1.72 -11.50
C MET A 280 8.42 1.62 -13.02
N MET A 281 9.32 2.26 -13.76
CA MET A 281 9.36 2.20 -15.23
C MET A 281 9.61 0.77 -15.75
N SER A 282 10.42 -0.02 -15.07
CA SER A 282 10.62 -1.44 -15.38
C SER A 282 9.31 -2.22 -15.28
N ILE A 283 8.51 -1.98 -14.23
CA ILE A 283 7.19 -2.60 -14.05
C ILE A 283 6.17 -2.13 -15.09
N VAL A 284 6.16 -0.84 -15.41
CA VAL A 284 5.27 -0.31 -16.47
C VAL A 284 5.56 -0.97 -17.81
N LYS A 285 6.83 -1.06 -18.20
CA LYS A 285 7.26 -1.75 -19.44
C LYS A 285 6.82 -3.21 -19.45
N MET A 286 7.05 -3.92 -18.34
CA MET A 286 6.64 -5.32 -18.18
C MET A 286 5.10 -5.48 -18.26
N ALA A 287 4.34 -4.58 -17.65
CA ALA A 287 2.88 -4.62 -17.68
C ALA A 287 2.35 -4.45 -19.11
N ILE A 288 2.86 -3.46 -19.85
CA ILE A 288 2.52 -3.24 -21.26
C ILE A 288 2.90 -4.45 -22.11
N GLU A 289 4.08 -5.02 -21.90
CA GLU A 289 4.53 -6.20 -22.64
C GLU A 289 3.64 -7.41 -22.41
N LYS A 290 3.24 -7.67 -21.15
CA LYS A 290 2.41 -8.83 -20.80
C LYS A 290 0.95 -8.69 -21.21
N THR A 291 0.37 -7.51 -21.08
CA THR A 291 -1.04 -7.25 -21.41
C THR A 291 -1.26 -6.86 -22.86
N LYS A 292 -0.23 -6.36 -23.53
CA LYS A 292 -0.30 -5.73 -24.87
C LYS A 292 -1.17 -4.47 -24.90
N SER A 293 -1.60 -3.98 -23.77
CA SER A 293 -2.36 -2.73 -23.65
C SER A 293 -1.44 -1.51 -23.68
N ARG A 294 -1.92 -0.42 -24.29
CA ARG A 294 -1.23 0.88 -24.31
C ARG A 294 -1.69 1.80 -23.17
N ASN A 295 -2.86 1.51 -22.59
CA ASN A 295 -3.39 2.26 -21.48
C ASN A 295 -2.85 1.66 -20.17
N VAL A 296 -2.50 2.53 -19.24
CA VAL A 296 -1.97 2.14 -17.93
C VAL A 296 -2.78 2.79 -16.82
N CYS A 297 -3.25 1.99 -15.88
CA CYS A 297 -3.85 2.43 -14.63
C CYS A 297 -2.89 2.08 -13.51
N MET A 298 -2.77 2.97 -12.51
CA MET A 298 -1.91 2.76 -11.36
C MET A 298 -2.66 2.99 -10.06
N ALA A 299 -2.37 2.19 -9.03
CA ALA A 299 -2.90 2.31 -7.67
C ALA A 299 -1.89 1.82 -6.63
N GLY A 300 -2.23 2.00 -5.35
CA GLY A 300 -1.37 1.69 -4.19
C GLY A 300 -0.53 2.89 -3.75
N GLY A 301 0.04 2.81 -2.55
CA GLY A 301 0.76 3.92 -1.93
C GLY A 301 1.95 4.43 -2.75
N VAL A 302 2.67 3.54 -3.45
CA VAL A 302 3.81 3.92 -4.30
C VAL A 302 3.37 4.70 -5.55
N ALA A 303 2.13 4.51 -6.01
CA ALA A 303 1.60 5.26 -7.16
C ALA A 303 1.36 6.76 -6.85
N LEU A 304 1.48 7.18 -5.59
CA LEU A 304 1.47 8.59 -5.18
C LEU A 304 2.84 9.28 -5.36
N ASN A 305 3.87 8.53 -5.72
CA ASN A 305 5.19 9.07 -6.01
C ASN A 305 5.16 9.88 -7.32
N SER A 306 5.65 11.12 -7.29
CA SER A 306 5.56 12.09 -8.40
C SER A 306 6.87 12.85 -8.59
#